data_6421d44541e6436006c507cc6a0e9f77
#
_entry.id   6421d44541e6436006c507cc6a0e9f77
#
_cell.length_a   1.000
_cell.length_b   1.000
_cell.length_c   1.000
_cell.angle_alpha   90.00
_cell.angle_beta   90.00
_cell.angle_gamma   90.00
#
_symmetry.space_group_name_H-M   'P 1'
#
loop_
_entity.id
_entity.type
_entity.pdbx_description
1 polymer ?
#
loop_
_entity_poly.entity_id
_entity_poly.type
_entity_poly.pdbx_seq_one_letter_code
_entity_poly.pdbx_strand_id
1 'polypeptide(L)'
;MKNYTFPCYPGDDVWFIEFYHGHPVYYSKDKVQMVGFTTRSVQIKLRGHHNFNKTFTWNKNVFADKETCLAVYNKLKEEDT
;
A
#
# COMPACT_ATOMS: atom_id res chain seq x y z
N MET A 1 -6.59 -27.00 3.87
CA MET A 1 -6.94 -25.69 4.45
C MET A 1 -5.81 -24.71 4.16
N LYS A 2 -6.15 -23.57 3.59
CA LYS A 2 -5.14 -22.54 3.36
C LYS A 2 -4.89 -21.77 4.65
N ASN A 3 -3.62 -21.69 5.04
CA ASN A 3 -3.23 -20.84 6.14
C ASN A 3 -2.91 -19.45 5.59
N TYR A 4 -3.61 -18.44 6.10
CA TYR A 4 -3.33 -17.06 5.73
C TYR A 4 -2.34 -16.48 6.73
N THR A 5 -1.24 -15.96 6.20
CA THR A 5 -0.27 -15.23 7.01
C THR A 5 -0.51 -13.75 6.79
N PHE A 6 -0.70 -13.00 7.88
CA PHE A 6 -0.84 -11.57 7.80
C PHE A 6 0.52 -10.96 7.45
N PRO A 7 0.62 -10.17 6.38
CA PRO A 7 1.88 -9.52 6.03
C PRO A 7 2.24 -8.37 6.97
N CYS A 8 1.24 -7.84 7.67
CA CYS A 8 1.41 -6.76 8.63
C CYS A 8 0.21 -6.75 9.57
N TYR A 9 0.31 -5.95 10.63
CA TYR A 9 -0.73 -5.84 11.65
C TYR A 9 -1.07 -4.37 11.89
N PRO A 10 -2.27 -4.07 12.42
CA PRO A 10 -2.60 -2.70 12.81
C PRO A 10 -1.52 -2.09 13.70
N GLY A 11 -1.12 -0.88 13.37
CA GLY A 11 -0.05 -0.18 14.09
C GLY A 11 1.33 -0.31 13.45
N ASP A 12 1.51 -1.25 12.53
CA ASP A 12 2.79 -1.40 11.82
C ASP A 12 3.00 -0.24 10.85
N ASP A 13 4.27 0.13 10.66
CA ASP A 13 4.64 1.13 9.66
C ASP A 13 4.72 0.49 8.30
N VAL A 14 4.13 1.16 7.31
CA VAL A 14 4.19 0.73 5.91
C VAL A 14 4.43 1.95 5.02
N TRP A 15 4.79 1.69 3.77
CA TRP A 15 5.02 2.73 2.77
C TRP A 15 4.02 2.56 1.65
N PHE A 16 3.37 3.65 1.22
CA PHE A 16 2.33 3.59 0.20
C PHE A 16 2.60 4.60 -0.92
N ILE A 17 2.00 4.33 -2.08
CA ILE A 17 2.05 5.23 -3.23
C ILE A 17 0.67 5.83 -3.43
N GLU A 18 0.60 7.14 -3.49
CA GLU A 18 -0.64 7.85 -3.77
C GLU A 18 -0.78 8.10 -5.27
N PHE A 19 -1.99 7.90 -5.78
CA PHE A 19 -2.31 8.11 -7.19
C PHE A 19 -3.35 9.21 -7.33
N TYR A 20 -3.23 9.97 -8.42
CA TYR A 20 -4.22 10.97 -8.79
C TYR A 20 -4.53 10.78 -10.27
N HIS A 21 -5.79 10.47 -10.58
CA HIS A 21 -6.23 10.14 -11.93
C HIS A 21 -5.36 9.06 -12.59
N GLY A 22 -5.00 8.04 -11.83
CA GLY A 22 -4.18 6.94 -12.32
C GLY A 22 -2.69 7.21 -12.39
N HIS A 23 -2.24 8.40 -12.00
CA HIS A 23 -0.83 8.78 -12.02
C HIS A 23 -0.24 8.76 -10.62
N PRO A 24 0.95 8.16 -10.42
CA PRO A 24 1.61 8.20 -9.12
C PRO A 24 2.10 9.63 -8.84
N VAL A 25 1.69 10.19 -7.71
CA VAL A 25 2.00 11.58 -7.37
C VAL A 25 2.97 11.73 -6.22
N TYR A 26 2.95 10.82 -5.24
CA TYR A 26 3.94 10.79 -4.17
C TYR A 26 3.91 9.44 -3.46
N TYR A 27 4.92 9.18 -2.66
CA TYR A 27 4.94 8.06 -1.73
C TYR A 27 5.17 8.59 -0.32
N SER A 28 4.68 7.87 0.68
CA SER A 28 4.83 8.30 2.05
C SER A 28 4.71 7.11 3.00
N LYS A 29 5.04 7.36 4.26
CA LYS A 29 4.95 6.37 5.32
C LYS A 29 3.67 6.60 6.12
N ASP A 30 3.02 5.52 6.53
CA ASP A 30 1.84 5.60 7.40
C ASP A 30 1.74 4.34 8.23
N LYS A 31 0.79 4.32 9.14
CA LYS A 31 0.53 3.15 10.00
C LYS A 31 -0.69 2.40 9.48
N VAL A 32 -0.63 1.08 9.61
CA VAL A 32 -1.75 0.22 9.25
C VAL A 32 -2.90 0.45 10.23
N GLN A 33 -4.08 0.71 9.69
CA GLN A 33 -5.32 0.81 10.46
C GLN A 33 -6.02 -0.55 10.50
N MET A 34 -6.13 -1.21 9.37
CA MET A 34 -6.86 -2.46 9.23
C MET A 34 -6.26 -3.29 8.11
N VAL A 35 -6.27 -4.61 8.29
CA VAL A 35 -5.85 -5.58 7.28
C VAL A 35 -7.06 -6.42 6.91
N GLY A 36 -7.37 -6.48 5.63
CA GLY A 36 -8.47 -7.30 5.13
C GLY A 36 -7.99 -8.21 4.01
N PHE A 37 -8.76 -9.25 3.75
CA PHE A 37 -8.43 -10.20 2.70
C PHE A 37 -9.57 -10.29 1.70
N THR A 38 -9.20 -10.35 0.42
CA THR A 38 -10.11 -10.73 -0.65
C THR A 38 -9.68 -12.08 -1.17
N THR A 39 -10.40 -12.62 -2.15
CA THR A 39 -10.02 -13.90 -2.74
C THR A 39 -8.68 -13.87 -3.46
N ARG A 40 -8.17 -12.67 -3.81
CA ARG A 40 -6.97 -12.51 -4.64
C ARG A 40 -5.89 -11.65 -4.03
N SER A 41 -6.20 -10.91 -2.97
CA SER A 41 -5.26 -9.92 -2.47
C SER A 41 -5.47 -9.61 -1.00
N VAL A 42 -4.47 -8.95 -0.43
CA VAL A 42 -4.55 -8.39 0.91
C VAL A 42 -4.77 -6.89 0.75
N GLN A 43 -5.76 -6.36 1.44
CA GLN A 43 -6.13 -4.95 1.39
C GLN A 43 -5.79 -4.28 2.71
N ILE A 44 -5.18 -3.11 2.63
CA ILE A 44 -4.71 -2.37 3.80
C ILE A 44 -5.41 -1.01 3.86
N LYS A 45 -5.93 -0.67 5.03
CA LYS A 45 -6.38 0.70 5.33
C LYS A 45 -5.33 1.40 6.16
N LEU A 46 -5.07 2.65 5.85
CA LEU A 46 -4.04 3.44 6.50
C LEU A 46 -4.66 4.40 7.51
N ARG A 47 -4.02 4.51 8.68
CA ARG A 47 -4.53 5.31 9.80
C ARG A 47 -4.56 6.80 9.51
N GLY A 48 -3.50 7.32 8.90
CA GLY A 48 -3.35 8.74 8.66
C GLY A 48 -3.80 9.23 7.29
N HIS A 49 -4.31 8.34 6.45
CA HIS A 49 -4.72 8.73 5.10
C HIS A 49 -5.99 9.59 5.16
N HIS A 50 -6.03 10.65 4.35
CA HIS A 50 -7.15 11.58 4.32
C HIS A 50 -8.46 10.93 3.88
N ASN A 51 -8.40 9.84 3.14
CA ASN A 51 -9.57 9.06 2.75
C ASN A 51 -9.53 7.71 3.47
N PHE A 52 -10.15 7.64 4.64
CA PHE A 52 -10.12 6.42 5.46
C PHE A 52 -10.92 5.27 4.86
N ASN A 53 -11.72 5.50 3.83
CA ASN A 53 -12.43 4.45 3.11
C ASN A 53 -11.56 3.82 2.02
N LYS A 54 -10.45 4.46 1.66
CA LYS A 54 -9.58 3.94 0.62
C LYS A 54 -8.77 2.75 1.13
N THR A 55 -8.64 1.73 0.27
CA THR A 55 -7.81 0.58 0.55
C THR A 55 -6.63 0.54 -0.42
N PHE A 56 -5.53 -0.02 0.06
CA PHE A 56 -4.32 -0.23 -0.74
C PHE A 56 -4.06 -1.72 -0.84
N THR A 57 -3.59 -2.17 -2.00
CA THR A 57 -3.31 -3.57 -2.22
C THR A 57 -1.87 -3.87 -1.84
N TRP A 58 -1.68 -4.88 -0.99
CA TRP A 58 -0.34 -5.28 -0.51
C TRP A 58 0.56 -5.65 -1.68
N ASN A 59 1.78 -5.13 -1.65
CA ASN A 59 2.81 -5.31 -2.68
C ASN A 59 2.46 -4.74 -4.06
N LYS A 60 1.38 -3.99 -4.17
CA LYS A 60 1.04 -3.28 -5.39
C LYS A 60 1.20 -1.78 -5.21
N ASN A 61 0.58 -1.22 -4.19
CA ASN A 61 0.68 0.21 -3.88
C ASN A 61 0.88 0.49 -2.39
N VAL A 62 1.14 -0.54 -1.60
CA VAL A 62 1.57 -0.43 -0.21
C VAL A 62 2.60 -1.53 0.07
N PHE A 63 3.67 -1.19 0.79
CA PHE A 63 4.85 -2.05 0.93
C PHE A 63 5.37 -2.01 2.37
N ALA A 64 6.09 -3.08 2.75
CA ALA A 64 6.67 -3.19 4.08
C ALA A 64 7.83 -2.21 4.30
N ASP A 65 8.58 -1.90 3.25
CA ASP A 65 9.79 -1.09 3.37
C ASP A 65 9.86 0.00 2.32
N LYS A 66 10.66 1.03 2.64
CA LYS A 66 10.81 2.19 1.77
C LYS A 66 11.46 1.84 0.43
N GLU A 67 12.47 0.97 0.47
CA GLU A 67 13.23 0.64 -0.74
C GLU A 67 12.35 0.00 -1.81
N THR A 68 11.52 -0.95 -1.42
CA THR A 68 10.59 -1.59 -2.34
C THR A 68 9.57 -0.59 -2.88
N CYS A 69 9.04 0.25 -2.00
CA CYS A 69 8.07 1.28 -2.37
C CYS A 69 8.68 2.25 -3.38
N LEU A 70 9.90 2.73 -3.10
CA LEU A 70 10.59 3.69 -3.96
C LEU A 70 10.90 3.09 -5.33
N ALA A 71 11.34 1.82 -5.38
CA ALA A 71 11.62 1.16 -6.63
C ALA A 71 10.37 1.06 -7.52
N VAL A 72 9.24 0.69 -6.93
CA VAL A 72 7.98 0.62 -7.65
C VAL A 72 7.52 2.01 -8.08
N TYR A 73 7.64 2.99 -7.18
CA TYR A 73 7.26 4.38 -7.49
C TYR A 73 8.05 4.92 -8.68
N ASN A 74 9.37 4.73 -8.67
CA ASN A 74 10.22 5.21 -9.75
C ASN A 74 9.88 4.55 -11.08
N LYS A 75 9.60 3.25 -11.06
CA LYS A 75 9.21 2.53 -12.26
C LYS A 75 7.88 3.06 -12.82
N LEU A 76 6.93 3.30 -11.94
CA LEU A 76 5.63 3.85 -12.36
C LEU A 76 5.77 5.25 -12.93
N LYS A 77 6.66 6.07 -12.36
CA LYS A 77 6.92 7.41 -12.88
C LYS A 77 7.55 7.37 -14.27
N GLU A 78 8.46 6.42 -14.50
CA GLU A 78 9.07 6.24 -15.83
C GLU A 78 8.02 5.85 -16.86
N GLU A 79 7.11 4.95 -16.51
CA GLU A 79 6.04 4.50 -17.40
C GLU A 79 5.00 5.59 -17.66
N ASP A 80 4.92 6.56 -16.77
CA ASP A 80 3.92 7.63 -16.82
C ASP A 80 4.33 8.79 -17.74
N THR A 81 5.58 8.84 -18.16
CA THR A 81 6.10 9.90 -19.05
C THR A 81 5.94 9.59 -20.51
#